data_70274b870d84f0d1de27baa2135d4c60
#
_entry.id   70274b870d84f0d1de27baa2135d4c60
#
_cell.length_a   1.000
_cell.length_b   1.000
_cell.length_c   1.000
_cell.angle_alpha   90.00
_cell.angle_beta   90.00
_cell.angle_gamma   90.00
#
_symmetry.space_group_name_H-M   'P 1'
#
loop_
_entity.id
_entity.type
_entity.pdbx_description
1 polymer ?
#
loop_
_entity_poly.entity_id
_entity_poly.type
_entity_poly.pdbx_seq_one_letter_code
_entity_poly.pdbx_strand_id
1 'polypeptide(L)'
;MITRIQHISLLVADTARALAFYGDILGLEAAPRPALGFRGAWLQVGDQQIHLLELPNPDPVEGRPEHGGRDRHVAFAVADLEAFTRRLEAAGIPYTRSRSGRPAVFCRDPDGNAVELMGDTEV
;
A
#
# COMPACT_ATOMS: atom_id res chain seq x y z
N MET A 1 -7.84 -25.93 6.30
CA MET A 1 -7.88 -25.28 4.96
C MET A 1 -7.76 -23.77 5.13
N ILE A 2 -6.87 -23.14 4.34
CA ILE A 2 -6.77 -21.69 4.30
C ILE A 2 -7.95 -21.17 3.47
N THR A 3 -8.66 -20.17 3.97
CA THR A 3 -9.89 -19.68 3.33
C THR A 3 -9.74 -18.32 2.67
N ARG A 4 -8.81 -17.46 3.15
CA ARG A 4 -8.59 -16.13 2.58
C ARG A 4 -7.38 -15.47 3.23
N ILE A 5 -6.95 -14.36 2.66
CA ILE A 5 -6.00 -13.46 3.33
C ILE A 5 -6.81 -12.59 4.28
N GLN A 6 -6.43 -12.53 5.54
CA GLN A 6 -7.12 -11.74 6.56
C GLN A 6 -6.52 -10.34 6.66
N HIS A 7 -5.19 -10.26 6.72
CA HIS A 7 -4.50 -8.98 6.72
C HIS A 7 -3.06 -9.18 6.27
N ILE A 8 -2.41 -8.08 5.91
CA ILE A 8 -0.96 -8.02 5.75
C ILE A 8 -0.44 -6.86 6.60
N SER A 9 0.79 -7.03 7.09
CA SER A 9 1.43 -6.05 7.96
C SER A 9 2.61 -5.40 7.26
N LEU A 10 2.74 -4.09 7.42
CA LEU A 10 3.81 -3.30 6.83
C LEU A 10 4.51 -2.50 7.93
N LEU A 11 5.82 -2.47 7.90
CA LEU A 11 6.60 -1.67 8.85
C LEU A 11 6.68 -0.23 8.36
N VAL A 12 6.44 0.70 9.27
CA VAL A 12 6.49 2.13 8.98
C VAL A 12 7.30 2.84 10.07
N ALA A 13 7.98 3.91 9.71
CA ALA A 13 8.76 4.69 10.67
C ALA A 13 7.90 5.66 11.47
N ASP A 14 6.78 6.11 10.88
CA ASP A 14 5.90 7.11 11.47
C ASP A 14 4.49 6.86 10.99
N THR A 15 3.61 6.52 11.92
CA THR A 15 2.22 6.18 11.60
C THR A 15 1.48 7.33 10.93
N ALA A 16 1.66 8.57 11.39
CA ALA A 16 0.99 9.73 10.81
C ALA A 16 1.42 9.95 9.35
N ARG A 17 2.71 9.79 9.08
CA ARG A 17 3.25 9.91 7.72
C ARG A 17 2.71 8.81 6.81
N ALA A 18 2.65 7.59 7.32
CA ALA A 18 2.09 6.47 6.57
C ALA A 18 0.59 6.67 6.27
N LEU A 19 -0.16 7.22 7.23
CA LEU A 19 -1.59 7.48 7.04
C LEU A 19 -1.84 8.59 6.02
N ALA A 20 -0.94 9.55 5.87
CA ALA A 20 -1.05 10.54 4.80
C ALA A 20 -1.02 9.86 3.42
N PHE A 21 -0.28 8.78 3.28
CA PHE A 21 -0.25 8.00 2.04
C PHE A 21 -1.45 7.06 1.93
N TYR A 22 -1.61 6.14 2.89
CA TYR A 22 -2.65 5.10 2.79
C TYR A 22 -4.06 5.66 3.00
N GLY A 23 -4.21 6.65 3.88
CA GLY A 23 -5.51 7.24 4.16
C GLY A 23 -5.86 8.38 3.22
N ASP A 24 -4.99 9.40 3.11
CA ASP A 24 -5.34 10.61 2.37
C ASP A 24 -5.20 10.43 0.86
N ILE A 25 -4.15 9.74 0.41
CA ILE A 25 -3.92 9.54 -1.03
C ILE A 25 -4.68 8.32 -1.54
N LEU A 26 -4.54 7.17 -0.87
CA LEU A 26 -5.18 5.93 -1.32
C LEU A 26 -6.63 5.80 -0.85
N GLY A 27 -7.05 6.56 0.16
CA GLY A 27 -8.44 6.58 0.59
C GLY A 27 -8.86 5.44 1.49
N LEU A 28 -7.92 4.73 2.13
CA LEU A 28 -8.27 3.66 3.04
C LEU A 28 -8.77 4.20 4.37
N GLU A 29 -9.79 3.57 4.93
CA GLU A 29 -10.40 3.99 6.19
C GLU A 29 -9.80 3.24 7.36
N ALA A 30 -9.68 3.93 8.50
CA ALA A 30 -9.18 3.32 9.72
C ALA A 30 -10.20 2.32 10.28
N ALA A 31 -9.70 1.20 10.76
CA ALA A 31 -10.47 0.19 11.49
C ALA A 31 -10.07 0.24 12.98
N PRO A 32 -10.96 -0.23 13.88
CA PRO A 32 -10.62 -0.30 15.30
C PRO A 32 -9.36 -1.14 15.52
N ARG A 33 -8.47 -0.63 16.37
CA ARG A 33 -7.19 -1.29 16.68
C ARG A 33 -7.03 -1.36 18.20
N PRO A 34 -6.78 -2.55 18.77
CA PRO A 34 -6.54 -2.66 20.21
C PRO A 34 -5.22 -2.00 20.60
N ALA A 35 -5.03 -1.77 21.88
CA ALA A 35 -3.76 -1.29 22.42
C ALA A 35 -2.76 -2.45 22.39
N LEU A 36 -1.69 -2.29 21.59
CA LEU A 36 -0.71 -3.36 21.38
C LEU A 36 0.67 -3.03 21.94
N GLY A 37 0.82 -1.88 22.63
CA GLY A 37 2.09 -1.48 23.21
C GLY A 37 3.03 -0.79 22.26
N PHE A 38 2.61 -0.52 21.02
CA PHE A 38 3.35 0.25 20.04
C PHE A 38 2.37 0.95 19.10
N ARG A 39 2.83 1.99 18.43
CA ARG A 39 2.00 2.78 17.52
C ARG A 39 1.77 2.05 16.21
N GLY A 40 0.66 2.33 15.58
CA GLY A 40 0.31 1.79 14.29
C GLY A 40 -1.11 2.13 13.94
N ALA A 41 -1.61 1.50 12.88
CA ALA A 41 -2.98 1.69 12.44
C ALA A 41 -3.45 0.43 11.73
N TRP A 42 -4.72 0.15 11.84
CA TRP A 42 -5.37 -0.89 11.04
C TRP A 42 -6.29 -0.18 10.05
N LEU A 43 -6.20 -0.59 8.79
CA LEU A 43 -6.96 0.01 7.69
C LEU A 43 -7.82 -1.05 7.05
N GLN A 44 -9.08 -0.71 6.76
CA GLN A 44 -10.03 -1.64 6.20
C GLN A 44 -9.98 -1.64 4.67
N VAL A 45 -9.94 -2.82 4.08
CA VAL A 45 -9.98 -3.03 2.63
C VAL A 45 -10.99 -4.15 2.36
N GLY A 46 -12.23 -3.81 2.06
CA GLY A 46 -13.28 -4.81 1.96
C GLY A 46 -13.42 -5.56 3.27
N ASP A 47 -13.28 -6.89 3.25
CA ASP A 47 -13.28 -7.73 4.45
C ASP A 47 -11.86 -8.08 4.93
N GLN A 48 -10.84 -7.42 4.39
CA GLN A 48 -9.43 -7.63 4.71
C GLN A 48 -8.87 -6.35 5.33
N GLN A 49 -7.65 -6.42 5.86
CA GLN A 49 -7.03 -5.26 6.50
C GLN A 49 -5.57 -5.12 6.11
N ILE A 50 -5.10 -3.88 6.18
CA ILE A 50 -3.68 -3.55 6.17
C ILE A 50 -3.34 -3.09 7.58
N HIS A 51 -2.32 -3.69 8.18
CA HIS A 51 -1.82 -3.30 9.48
C HIS A 51 -0.51 -2.55 9.32
N LEU A 52 -0.46 -1.31 9.80
CA LEU A 52 0.76 -0.50 9.83
C LEU A 52 1.38 -0.64 11.22
N LEU A 53 2.63 -1.05 11.27
CA LEU A 53 3.36 -1.28 12.52
C LEU A 53 4.51 -0.28 12.60
N GLU A 54 4.45 0.63 13.56
CA GLU A 54 5.55 1.58 13.81
C GLU A 54 6.57 0.90 14.68
N LEU A 55 7.39 0.08 14.05
CA LEU A 55 8.43 -0.72 14.69
C LEU A 55 9.72 -0.61 13.87
N PRO A 56 10.88 -0.90 14.49
CA PRO A 56 12.14 -0.89 13.75
C PRO A 56 12.09 -1.82 12.53
N ASN A 57 12.58 -1.30 11.40
CA ASN A 57 12.58 -2.06 10.15
C ASN A 57 13.98 -2.66 9.94
N PRO A 58 14.11 -4.00 9.95
CA PRO A 58 15.41 -4.64 9.71
C PRO A 58 15.82 -4.62 8.25
N ASP A 59 14.92 -4.27 7.36
CA ASP A 59 15.16 -4.31 5.90
C ASP A 59 15.52 -2.93 5.38
N PRO A 60 16.33 -2.86 4.30
CA PRO A 60 16.67 -1.55 3.72
C PRO A 60 15.43 -0.87 3.15
N VAL A 61 15.35 0.45 3.37
CA VAL A 61 14.33 1.30 2.77
C VAL A 61 14.78 1.76 1.39
N GLU A 62 16.10 1.95 1.21
CA GLU A 62 16.70 2.41 -0.02
C GLU A 62 17.38 1.26 -0.76
N GLY A 63 17.70 1.48 -2.04
CA GLY A 63 18.37 0.48 -2.86
C GLY A 63 17.46 -0.64 -3.32
N ARG A 64 16.16 -0.48 -3.19
CA ARG A 64 15.18 -1.47 -3.64
C ARG A 64 14.96 -1.31 -5.16
N PRO A 65 14.42 -2.35 -5.83
CA PRO A 65 14.21 -2.27 -7.29
C PRO A 65 13.42 -1.02 -7.69
N GLU A 66 13.85 -0.38 -8.77
CA GLU A 66 13.18 0.81 -9.28
C GLU A 66 11.73 0.53 -9.64
N HIS A 67 11.47 -0.61 -10.28
CA HIS A 67 10.12 -1.06 -10.59
C HIS A 67 9.60 -1.91 -9.45
N GLY A 68 8.57 -1.43 -8.75
CA GLY A 68 8.01 -2.12 -7.59
C GLY A 68 7.46 -3.51 -7.88
N GLY A 69 7.15 -3.80 -9.15
CA GLY A 69 6.73 -5.13 -9.56
C GLY A 69 7.79 -6.20 -9.42
N ARG A 70 9.05 -5.80 -9.26
CA ARG A 70 10.18 -6.71 -9.01
C ARG A 70 10.58 -6.77 -7.54
N ASP A 71 9.81 -6.13 -6.69
CA ASP A 71 9.98 -6.16 -5.25
C ASP A 71 8.76 -6.84 -4.64
N ARG A 72 8.85 -7.21 -3.37
CA ARG A 72 7.68 -7.64 -2.63
C ARG A 72 6.69 -6.48 -2.56
N HIS A 73 5.42 -6.75 -2.75
CA HIS A 73 4.41 -5.70 -2.78
C HIS A 73 3.03 -6.24 -2.41
N VAL A 74 2.16 -5.33 -2.01
CA VAL A 74 0.73 -5.60 -1.88
C VAL A 74 0.03 -5.01 -3.09
N ALA A 75 -0.97 -5.70 -3.61
CA ALA A 75 -1.78 -5.23 -4.74
C ALA A 75 -3.20 -4.94 -4.27
N PHE A 76 -3.67 -3.73 -4.59
CA PHE A 76 -5.05 -3.33 -4.36
C PHE A 76 -5.79 -3.28 -5.69
N ALA A 77 -6.98 -3.85 -5.74
CA ALA A 77 -7.86 -3.65 -6.87
C ALA A 77 -8.57 -2.31 -6.71
N VAL A 78 -8.56 -1.48 -7.75
CA VAL A 78 -9.17 -0.16 -7.74
C VAL A 78 -10.15 -0.04 -8.91
N ALA A 79 -11.27 0.65 -8.68
CA ALA A 79 -12.30 0.79 -9.70
C ALA A 79 -11.87 1.73 -10.83
N ASP A 80 -11.15 2.81 -10.50
CA ASP A 80 -10.72 3.83 -11.47
C ASP A 80 -9.23 4.09 -11.29
N LEU A 81 -8.41 3.38 -12.05
CA LEU A 81 -6.96 3.49 -11.94
C LEU A 81 -6.47 4.89 -12.29
N GLU A 82 -7.05 5.52 -13.31
CA GLU A 82 -6.60 6.86 -13.72
C GLU A 82 -6.86 7.91 -12.66
N ALA A 83 -7.90 7.77 -11.84
CA ALA A 83 -8.12 8.66 -10.70
C ALA A 83 -6.96 8.54 -9.70
N PHE A 84 -6.44 7.34 -9.49
CA PHE A 84 -5.30 7.13 -8.58
C PHE A 84 -4.00 7.64 -9.17
N THR A 85 -3.77 7.46 -10.47
CA THR A 85 -2.55 8.04 -11.08
C THR A 85 -2.56 9.56 -10.96
N ARG A 86 -3.72 10.20 -11.11
CA ARG A 86 -3.84 11.65 -10.92
C ARG A 86 -3.54 12.07 -9.48
N ARG A 87 -3.99 11.28 -8.49
CA ARG A 87 -3.68 11.55 -7.07
C ARG A 87 -2.18 11.42 -6.80
N LEU A 88 -1.55 10.39 -7.34
CA LEU A 88 -0.12 10.19 -7.18
C LEU A 88 0.67 11.33 -7.80
N GLU A 89 0.28 11.75 -9.01
CA GLU A 89 0.92 12.88 -9.70
C GLU A 89 0.75 14.18 -8.91
N ALA A 90 -0.45 14.44 -8.40
CA ALA A 90 -0.71 15.63 -7.60
C ALA A 90 0.10 15.64 -6.30
N ALA A 91 0.39 14.48 -5.74
CA ALA A 91 1.19 14.34 -4.52
C ALA A 91 2.69 14.26 -4.80
N GLY A 92 3.10 14.28 -6.07
CA GLY A 92 4.51 14.17 -6.45
C GLY A 92 5.09 12.79 -6.23
N ILE A 93 4.27 11.76 -6.21
CA ILE A 93 4.72 10.38 -5.98
C ILE A 93 4.97 9.71 -7.32
N PRO A 94 6.21 9.28 -7.61
CA PRO A 94 6.51 8.58 -8.85
C PRO A 94 5.89 7.19 -8.86
N TYR A 95 5.55 6.71 -10.05
CA TYR A 95 5.04 5.37 -10.22
C TYR A 95 5.52 4.80 -11.55
N THR A 96 5.49 3.47 -11.66
CA THR A 96 5.80 2.76 -12.90
C THR A 96 4.60 1.94 -13.31
N ARG A 97 4.42 1.76 -14.62
CA ARG A 97 3.32 0.94 -15.11
C ARG A 97 3.73 -0.52 -15.12
N SER A 98 2.73 -1.40 -14.95
CA SER A 98 2.94 -2.84 -15.01
C SER A 98 3.51 -3.25 -16.36
N ARG A 99 4.41 -4.23 -16.32
CA ARG A 99 5.02 -4.81 -17.52
C ARG A 99 4.35 -6.13 -17.92
N SER A 100 3.25 -6.48 -17.25
CA SER A 100 2.50 -7.71 -17.53
C SER A 100 1.41 -7.51 -18.59
N GLY A 101 1.19 -6.27 -19.01
CA GLY A 101 0.08 -5.92 -19.90
C GLY A 101 -1.23 -5.65 -19.17
N ARG A 102 -1.28 -5.85 -17.84
CA ARG A 102 -2.47 -5.54 -17.06
C ARG A 102 -2.50 -4.04 -16.72
N PRO A 103 -3.70 -3.45 -16.55
CA PRO A 103 -3.82 -2.04 -16.18
C PRO A 103 -3.47 -1.85 -14.70
N ALA A 104 -2.20 -1.68 -14.42
CA ALA A 104 -1.71 -1.55 -13.05
C ALA A 104 -0.51 -0.60 -13.00
N VAL A 105 -0.35 0.06 -11.85
CA VAL A 105 0.82 0.88 -11.56
C VAL A 105 1.42 0.47 -10.23
N PHE A 106 2.72 0.73 -10.07
CA PHE A 106 3.45 0.47 -8.84
C PHE A 106 4.02 1.78 -8.31
N CYS A 107 3.80 2.03 -7.05
CA CYS A 107 4.37 3.18 -6.34
C CYS A 107 4.96 2.68 -5.02
N ARG A 108 5.49 3.60 -4.21
CA ARG A 108 6.00 3.24 -2.89
C ARG A 108 5.43 4.17 -1.84
N ASP A 109 5.19 3.59 -0.66
CA ASP A 109 4.82 4.39 0.49
C ASP A 109 6.04 5.15 1.02
N PRO A 110 5.90 6.02 2.04
CA PRO A 110 7.04 6.79 2.57
C PRO A 110 8.18 5.94 3.12
N ASP A 111 7.94 4.65 3.40
CA ASP A 111 8.95 3.75 3.95
C ASP A 111 9.51 2.80 2.91
N GLY A 112 9.21 3.02 1.64
CA GLY A 112 9.73 2.22 0.54
C GLY A 112 8.97 0.93 0.29
N ASN A 113 7.87 0.67 1.00
CA ASN A 113 7.04 -0.49 0.73
C ASN A 113 6.37 -0.33 -0.63
N ALA A 114 6.54 -1.32 -1.49
CA ALA A 114 5.96 -1.28 -2.83
C ALA A 114 4.47 -1.59 -2.79
N VAL A 115 3.70 -0.83 -3.55
CA VAL A 115 2.25 -0.95 -3.64
C VAL A 115 1.86 -1.01 -5.10
N GLU A 116 1.07 -2.00 -5.45
CA GLU A 116 0.46 -2.11 -6.77
C GLU A 116 -0.99 -1.66 -6.70
N LEU A 117 -1.40 -0.82 -7.65
CA LEU A 117 -2.79 -0.44 -7.84
C LEU A 117 -3.22 -1.02 -9.17
N MET A 118 -4.15 -1.98 -9.12
CA MET A 118 -4.60 -2.69 -10.31
C MET A 118 -6.01 -2.26 -10.66
N GLY A 119 -6.19 -1.76 -11.88
CA GLY A 119 -7.50 -1.41 -12.37
C GLY A 119 -8.39 -2.63 -12.43
N ASP A 120 -9.69 -2.41 -12.19
CA ASP A 120 -10.66 -3.47 -12.25
C ASP A 120 -10.77 -3.95 -13.70
N THR A 121 -10.41 -5.20 -13.93
CA THR A 121 -10.52 -5.81 -15.25
C THR A 121 -11.74 -6.71 -15.26
N GLU A 122 -12.68 -6.37 -16.09
CA GLU A 122 -13.80 -7.26 -16.37
C GLU A 122 -13.29 -8.54 -17.01
N VAL A 123 -13.75 -9.63 -16.48
CA VAL A 123 -13.35 -10.94 -16.99
C VAL A 123 -14.55 -11.59 -17.64
#